data_6d38a61c604910483a2380b190efb56b
#
_entry.id   6d38a61c604910483a2380b190efb56b
#
_cell.length_a   1.000
_cell.length_b   1.000
_cell.length_c   1.000
_cell.angle_alpha   90.00
_cell.angle_beta   90.00
_cell.angle_gamma   90.00
#
_symmetry.space_group_name_H-M   'P 1'
#
loop_
_entity.id
_entity.type
_entity.pdbx_description
1 polymer ?
#
loop_
_entity_poly.entity_id
_entity_poly.type
_entity_poly.pdbx_seq_one_letter_code
_entity_poly.pdbx_strand_id
1 'polypeptide(L)'
;YYNPIYIYGVDSFAEDAANAGVDGLIIVDVPPEEDPELREPAARAGIDFIRLTTPTSDDERLPILMRAASGFVYYVSITGVTGTRSAETSSVSDAVTRIRKYTDLPLAIGFGIKTPEQAADIARVADAAVIGSAIVDRIASTVPGGAGSSKDSVQSVLQFVNALAIGVRHARHNTAKETAPS
;
A
#
# COMPACT_ATOMS: atom_id res chain seq x y z
N TYR A 1 6.77 -13.22 -3.44
CA TYR A 1 8.08 -13.32 -4.11
C TYR A 1 7.93 -14.00 -5.46
N TYR A 2 8.78 -13.64 -6.44
CA TYR A 2 8.69 -14.14 -7.81
C TYR A 2 9.01 -15.63 -7.96
N ASN A 3 10.01 -16.12 -7.23
CA ASN A 3 10.48 -17.50 -7.40
C ASN A 3 9.38 -18.57 -7.27
N PRO A 4 8.45 -18.54 -6.29
CA PRO A 4 7.30 -19.47 -6.28
C PRO A 4 6.40 -19.38 -7.51
N ILE A 5 6.18 -18.17 -8.05
CA ILE A 5 5.38 -17.94 -9.25
C ILE A 5 6.06 -18.52 -10.48
N TYR A 6 7.38 -18.30 -10.59
CA TYR A 6 8.19 -18.84 -11.66
C TYR A 6 8.15 -20.38 -11.70
N ILE A 7 8.30 -21.02 -10.53
CA ILE A 7 8.22 -22.50 -10.40
C ILE A 7 6.83 -23.03 -10.75
N TYR A 8 5.76 -22.29 -10.39
CA TYR A 8 4.38 -22.67 -10.72
C TYR A 8 4.13 -22.62 -12.23
N GLY A 9 4.83 -21.74 -12.93
CA GLY A 9 4.62 -21.38 -14.32
C GLY A 9 3.81 -20.10 -14.43
N VAL A 10 4.43 -19.05 -14.99
CA VAL A 10 3.93 -17.68 -14.92
C VAL A 10 2.56 -17.52 -15.57
N ASP A 11 2.35 -18.08 -16.77
CA ASP A 11 1.05 -18.01 -17.46
C ASP A 11 -0.04 -18.75 -16.66
N SER A 12 0.25 -19.97 -16.19
CA SER A 12 -0.69 -20.76 -15.37
C SER A 12 -1.04 -20.04 -14.07
N PHE A 13 -0.03 -19.44 -13.42
CA PHE A 13 -0.25 -18.66 -12.21
C PHE A 13 -1.17 -17.45 -12.47
N ALA A 14 -0.93 -16.70 -13.54
CA ALA A 14 -1.75 -15.53 -13.88
C ALA A 14 -3.21 -15.92 -14.15
N GLU A 15 -3.43 -17.01 -14.90
CA GLU A 15 -4.77 -17.52 -15.18
C GLU A 15 -5.49 -18.00 -13.91
N ASP A 16 -4.83 -18.82 -13.09
CA ASP A 16 -5.40 -19.34 -11.85
C ASP A 16 -5.67 -18.23 -10.82
N ALA A 17 -4.76 -17.24 -10.72
CA ALA A 17 -4.94 -16.08 -9.86
C ALA A 17 -6.15 -15.24 -10.28
N ALA A 18 -6.32 -14.97 -11.57
CA ALA A 18 -7.49 -14.26 -12.10
C ALA A 18 -8.79 -15.03 -11.83
N ASN A 19 -8.80 -16.35 -12.08
CA ASN A 19 -9.94 -17.21 -11.80
C ASN A 19 -10.29 -17.27 -10.30
N ALA A 20 -9.29 -17.12 -9.43
CA ALA A 20 -9.47 -17.01 -7.98
C ALA A 20 -9.91 -15.62 -7.51
N GLY A 21 -10.00 -14.63 -8.41
CA GLY A 21 -10.46 -13.27 -8.11
C GLY A 21 -9.34 -12.34 -7.60
N VAL A 22 -8.10 -12.57 -8.01
CA VAL A 22 -6.99 -11.65 -7.71
C VAL A 22 -7.05 -10.45 -8.64
N ASP A 23 -7.14 -9.24 -8.08
CA ASP A 23 -7.22 -7.98 -8.84
C ASP A 23 -5.83 -7.37 -9.12
N GLY A 24 -4.83 -7.65 -8.30
CA GLY A 24 -3.49 -7.08 -8.48
C GLY A 24 -2.39 -7.84 -7.74
N LEU A 25 -1.16 -7.67 -8.24
CA LEU A 25 0.04 -8.29 -7.69
C LEU A 25 1.03 -7.25 -7.18
N ILE A 26 1.59 -7.49 -6.00
CA ILE A 26 2.74 -6.77 -5.44
C ILE A 26 3.93 -7.73 -5.41
N ILE A 27 4.91 -7.52 -6.29
CA ILE A 27 6.11 -8.34 -6.40
C ILE A 27 7.32 -7.49 -6.00
N VAL A 28 7.96 -7.85 -4.90
CA VAL A 28 8.98 -7.01 -4.25
C VAL A 28 10.41 -7.28 -4.75
N ASP A 29 10.63 -8.39 -5.43
CA ASP A 29 11.94 -8.92 -5.79
C ASP A 29 12.20 -8.96 -7.32
N VAL A 30 11.32 -8.34 -8.13
CA VAL A 30 11.52 -8.21 -9.58
C VAL A 30 11.66 -6.75 -9.97
N PRO A 31 12.83 -6.33 -10.50
CA PRO A 31 13.01 -4.98 -11.00
C PRO A 31 12.20 -4.75 -12.29
N PRO A 32 11.88 -3.48 -12.62
CA PRO A 32 11.05 -3.16 -13.79
C PRO A 32 11.64 -3.64 -15.13
N GLU A 33 12.94 -3.82 -15.18
CA GLU A 33 13.66 -4.30 -16.36
C GLU A 33 13.41 -5.78 -16.66
N GLU A 34 13.12 -6.57 -15.61
CA GLU A 34 12.93 -8.02 -15.70
C GLU A 34 11.46 -8.44 -15.54
N ASP A 35 10.57 -7.49 -15.24
CA ASP A 35 9.17 -7.80 -14.96
C ASP A 35 8.29 -8.23 -16.15
N PRO A 36 8.64 -7.94 -17.45
CA PRO A 36 7.75 -8.30 -18.56
C PRO A 36 7.34 -9.77 -18.53
N GLU A 37 8.21 -10.66 -18.08
CA GLU A 37 7.94 -12.10 -17.98
C GLU A 37 6.70 -12.40 -17.12
N LEU A 38 6.46 -11.64 -16.03
CA LEU A 38 5.27 -11.79 -15.18
C LEU A 38 4.19 -10.74 -15.49
N ARG A 39 4.60 -9.50 -15.69
CA ARG A 39 3.67 -8.37 -15.87
C ARG A 39 2.76 -8.54 -17.10
N GLU A 40 3.31 -9.04 -18.21
CA GLU A 40 2.52 -9.22 -19.41
C GLU A 40 1.47 -10.33 -19.31
N PRO A 41 1.78 -11.53 -18.78
CA PRO A 41 0.76 -12.52 -18.46
C PRO A 41 -0.30 -12.01 -17.46
N ALA A 42 0.11 -11.32 -16.40
CA ALA A 42 -0.81 -10.72 -15.43
C ALA A 42 -1.77 -9.72 -16.11
N ALA A 43 -1.24 -8.82 -16.96
CA ALA A 43 -2.06 -7.86 -17.69
C ALA A 43 -3.04 -8.53 -18.66
N ARG A 44 -2.61 -9.60 -19.37
CA ARG A 44 -3.52 -10.39 -20.23
C ARG A 44 -4.65 -11.05 -19.45
N ALA A 45 -4.38 -11.45 -18.21
CA ALA A 45 -5.37 -12.02 -17.29
C ALA A 45 -6.24 -10.97 -16.57
N GLY A 46 -6.02 -9.68 -16.83
CA GLY A 46 -6.76 -8.57 -16.18
C GLY A 46 -6.29 -8.27 -14.76
N ILE A 47 -5.09 -8.68 -14.38
CA ILE A 47 -4.50 -8.45 -13.06
C ILE A 47 -3.57 -7.24 -13.11
N ASP A 48 -3.76 -6.28 -12.22
CA ASP A 48 -2.92 -5.11 -12.09
C ASP A 48 -1.53 -5.43 -11.52
N PHE A 49 -0.51 -4.71 -11.99
CA PHE A 49 0.85 -4.82 -11.48
C PHE A 49 1.20 -3.61 -10.61
N ILE A 50 1.07 -3.78 -9.30
CA ILE A 50 1.26 -2.71 -8.31
C ILE A 50 2.75 -2.43 -8.13
N ARG A 51 3.18 -1.20 -8.43
CA ARG A 51 4.58 -0.80 -8.27
C ARG A 51 4.87 -0.26 -6.88
N LEU A 52 6.02 -0.71 -6.36
CA LEU A 52 6.58 -0.14 -5.14
C LEU A 52 7.55 0.99 -5.48
N THR A 53 7.43 2.06 -4.73
CA THR A 53 8.40 3.17 -4.70
C THR A 53 8.89 3.39 -3.28
N THR A 54 10.08 3.94 -3.14
CA THR A 54 10.75 4.16 -1.85
C THR A 54 11.34 5.56 -1.82
N PRO A 55 11.82 6.07 -0.67
CA PRO A 55 12.56 7.34 -0.61
C PRO A 55 13.78 7.39 -1.54
N THR A 56 14.38 6.24 -1.87
CA THR A 56 15.52 6.11 -2.76
C THR A 56 15.15 6.05 -4.25
N SER A 57 13.84 6.01 -4.59
CA SER A 57 13.38 6.12 -5.98
C SER A 57 13.50 7.58 -6.43
N ASP A 58 14.55 7.89 -7.17
CA ASP A 58 14.85 9.23 -7.68
C ASP A 58 14.05 9.61 -8.94
N ASP A 59 14.28 10.82 -9.44
CA ASP A 59 13.58 11.34 -10.61
C ASP A 59 13.98 10.64 -11.92
N GLU A 60 15.10 9.91 -11.95
CA GLU A 60 15.48 9.07 -13.09
C GLU A 60 14.75 7.71 -13.04
N ARG A 61 14.58 7.17 -11.85
CA ARG A 61 13.93 5.86 -11.62
C ARG A 61 12.42 5.92 -11.69
N LEU A 62 11.79 6.99 -11.20
CA LEU A 62 10.34 7.13 -11.15
C LEU A 62 9.65 6.95 -12.52
N PRO A 63 10.10 7.55 -13.64
CA PRO A 63 9.49 7.33 -14.95
C PRO A 63 9.52 5.87 -15.40
N ILE A 64 10.58 5.14 -15.06
CA ILE A 64 10.73 3.71 -15.41
C ILE A 64 9.71 2.88 -14.62
N LEU A 65 9.60 3.14 -13.31
CA LEU A 65 8.64 2.47 -12.44
C LEU A 65 7.18 2.74 -12.88
N MET A 66 6.85 4.00 -13.18
CA MET A 66 5.48 4.41 -13.51
C MET A 66 5.02 3.93 -14.88
N ARG A 67 5.91 3.75 -15.85
CA ARG A 67 5.58 3.26 -17.18
C ARG A 67 4.87 1.90 -17.16
N ALA A 68 5.19 1.07 -16.20
CA ALA A 68 4.71 -0.30 -16.08
C ALA A 68 3.78 -0.50 -14.86
N ALA A 69 3.37 0.57 -14.18
CA ALA A 69 2.47 0.52 -13.06
C ALA A 69 1.01 0.48 -13.51
N SER A 70 0.17 -0.28 -12.83
CA SER A 70 -1.28 -0.26 -12.97
C SER A 70 -1.96 -0.43 -11.61
N GLY A 71 -3.28 -0.19 -11.54
CA GLY A 71 -4.04 -0.23 -10.31
C GLY A 71 -3.71 0.94 -9.39
N PHE A 72 -2.64 0.86 -8.62
CA PHE A 72 -2.14 1.94 -7.77
C PHE A 72 -0.62 1.85 -7.59
N VAL A 73 -0.02 2.89 -7.04
CA VAL A 73 1.39 2.92 -6.66
C VAL A 73 1.50 2.79 -5.14
N TYR A 74 2.37 1.90 -4.67
CA TYR A 74 2.62 1.70 -3.27
C TYR A 74 3.94 2.37 -2.86
N TYR A 75 3.87 3.49 -2.14
CA TYR A 75 5.03 4.13 -1.56
C TYR A 75 5.35 3.52 -0.19
N VAL A 76 6.49 2.86 -0.11
CA VAL A 76 7.01 2.27 1.14
C VAL A 76 7.97 3.26 1.78
N SER A 77 7.49 3.98 2.79
CA SER A 77 8.35 4.87 3.56
C SER A 77 9.13 4.07 4.61
N ILE A 78 10.46 4.22 4.62
CA ILE A 78 11.34 3.52 5.58
C ILE A 78 11.62 4.38 6.83
N THR A 79 11.10 5.60 6.88
CA THR A 79 11.38 6.57 7.94
C THR A 79 10.54 6.27 9.19
N GLY A 80 10.90 5.28 9.96
CA GLY A 80 10.09 4.82 11.10
C GLY A 80 10.77 4.85 12.46
N VAL A 81 11.87 5.59 12.71
CA VAL A 81 12.55 5.44 14.00
C VAL A 81 13.09 6.74 14.63
N THR A 82 13.24 7.86 13.93
CA THR A 82 14.02 9.00 14.49
C THR A 82 13.47 10.42 14.23
N GLY A 83 12.28 10.57 13.64
CA GLY A 83 11.71 11.89 13.33
C GLY A 83 10.54 12.29 14.24
N THR A 84 10.26 13.60 14.34
CA THR A 84 8.99 14.08 14.87
C THR A 84 7.86 13.80 13.88
N ARG A 85 6.63 13.61 14.36
CA ARG A 85 5.45 13.34 13.52
C ARG A 85 5.28 14.37 12.37
N SER A 86 5.57 15.62 12.62
CA SER A 86 5.50 16.69 11.61
C SER A 86 6.56 16.55 10.52
N ALA A 87 7.80 16.18 10.86
CA ALA A 87 8.88 15.97 9.89
C ALA A 87 8.60 14.74 9.01
N GLU A 88 8.02 13.70 9.59
CA GLU A 88 7.62 12.49 8.86
C GLU A 88 6.51 12.79 7.84
N THR A 89 5.47 13.53 8.22
CA THR A 89 4.37 13.91 7.32
C THR A 89 4.86 14.84 6.20
N SER A 90 5.75 15.78 6.48
CA SER A 90 6.38 16.64 5.46
C SER A 90 7.14 15.82 4.43
N SER A 91 8.00 14.91 4.86
CA SER A 91 8.77 14.02 3.98
C SER A 91 7.89 13.17 3.08
N VAL A 92 6.78 12.66 3.59
CA VAL A 92 5.80 11.90 2.81
C VAL A 92 5.08 12.81 1.81
N SER A 93 4.68 14.01 2.19
CA SER A 93 4.05 14.99 1.29
C SER A 93 4.95 15.37 0.11
N ASP A 94 6.25 15.58 0.36
CA ASP A 94 7.24 15.86 -0.68
C ASP A 94 7.39 14.68 -1.64
N ALA A 95 7.44 13.46 -1.13
CA ALA A 95 7.49 12.25 -1.94
C ALA A 95 6.23 12.08 -2.80
N VAL A 96 5.05 12.29 -2.24
CA VAL A 96 3.76 12.27 -2.98
C VAL A 96 3.79 13.30 -4.10
N THR A 97 4.17 14.54 -3.80
CA THR A 97 4.27 15.61 -4.79
C THR A 97 5.23 15.26 -5.93
N ARG A 98 6.35 14.61 -5.61
CA ARG A 98 7.33 14.16 -6.60
C ARG A 98 6.76 13.03 -7.47
N ILE A 99 6.16 12.01 -6.88
CA ILE A 99 5.60 10.86 -7.62
C ILE A 99 4.47 11.29 -8.54
N ARG A 100 3.61 12.23 -8.10
CA ARG A 100 2.50 12.79 -8.88
C ARG A 100 2.91 13.48 -10.18
N LYS A 101 4.18 13.84 -10.35
CA LYS A 101 4.69 14.37 -11.63
C LYS A 101 4.74 13.31 -12.73
N TYR A 102 4.71 12.04 -12.36
CA TYR A 102 4.95 10.91 -13.27
C TYR A 102 3.75 9.97 -13.40
N THR A 103 2.70 10.13 -12.58
CA THR A 103 1.52 9.26 -12.63
C THR A 103 0.28 9.91 -12.00
N ASP A 104 -0.88 9.59 -12.58
CA ASP A 104 -2.20 9.90 -12.03
C ASP A 104 -2.80 8.71 -11.25
N LEU A 105 -2.10 7.58 -11.18
CA LEU A 105 -2.55 6.43 -10.40
C LEU A 105 -2.71 6.79 -8.92
N PRO A 106 -3.66 6.17 -8.20
CA PRO A 106 -3.80 6.34 -6.77
C PRO A 106 -2.50 6.00 -6.05
N LEU A 107 -2.14 6.78 -5.02
CA LEU A 107 -0.96 6.55 -4.19
C LEU A 107 -1.38 5.99 -2.83
N ALA A 108 -0.93 4.79 -2.52
CA ALA A 108 -1.08 4.15 -1.23
C ALA A 108 0.24 4.23 -0.45
N ILE A 109 0.18 4.69 0.80
CA ILE A 109 1.36 4.87 1.65
C ILE A 109 1.39 3.83 2.76
N GLY A 110 2.46 3.05 2.82
CA GLY A 110 2.75 2.14 3.92
C GLY A 110 3.86 2.69 4.80
N PHE A 111 3.54 2.91 6.09
CA PHE A 111 4.43 3.67 6.96
C PHE A 111 4.38 3.22 8.44
N GLY A 112 4.33 1.96 8.73
CA GLY A 112 4.28 1.53 10.14
C GLY A 112 3.15 2.19 10.94
N ILE A 113 2.02 2.50 10.29
CA ILE A 113 0.86 3.18 10.86
C ILE A 113 0.26 2.29 11.95
N LYS A 114 0.10 2.86 13.15
CA LYS A 114 -0.39 2.14 14.34
C LYS A 114 -1.62 2.80 14.97
N THR A 115 -1.91 4.05 14.63
CA THR A 115 -3.01 4.81 15.26
C THR A 115 -3.93 5.46 14.22
N PRO A 116 -5.19 5.75 14.60
CA PRO A 116 -6.13 6.49 13.74
C PRO A 116 -5.61 7.87 13.31
N GLU A 117 -4.85 8.54 14.17
CA GLU A 117 -4.29 9.86 13.89
C GLU A 117 -3.19 9.79 12.83
N GLN A 118 -2.34 8.76 12.88
CA GLN A 118 -1.34 8.51 11.84
C GLN A 118 -2.00 8.18 10.49
N ALA A 119 -3.04 7.34 10.52
CA ALA A 119 -3.82 7.05 9.30
C ALA A 119 -4.47 8.31 8.73
N ALA A 120 -4.99 9.19 9.59
CA ALA A 120 -5.56 10.48 9.19
C ALA A 120 -4.51 11.40 8.56
N ASP A 121 -3.29 11.48 9.12
CA ASP A 121 -2.22 12.31 8.58
C ASP A 121 -1.83 11.88 7.17
N ILE A 122 -1.72 10.57 6.93
CA ILE A 122 -1.46 10.03 5.59
C ILE A 122 -2.63 10.33 4.64
N ALA A 123 -3.86 10.16 5.09
CA ALA A 123 -5.05 10.39 4.26
C ALA A 123 -5.24 11.86 3.81
N ARG A 124 -4.54 12.82 4.43
CA ARG A 124 -4.53 14.22 3.98
C ARG A 124 -3.62 14.46 2.77
N VAL A 125 -2.62 13.61 2.57
CA VAL A 125 -1.58 13.82 1.54
C VAL A 125 -1.58 12.74 0.46
N ALA A 126 -2.21 11.59 0.71
CA ALA A 126 -2.25 10.44 -0.21
C ALA A 126 -3.66 9.87 -0.36
N ASP A 127 -3.85 8.99 -1.34
CA ASP A 127 -5.18 8.40 -1.63
C ASP A 127 -5.52 7.27 -0.67
N ALA A 128 -4.52 6.56 -0.15
CA ALA A 128 -4.74 5.46 0.78
C ALA A 128 -3.61 5.33 1.81
N ALA A 129 -3.95 4.80 2.99
CA ALA A 129 -3.02 4.38 4.02
C ALA A 129 -3.03 2.84 4.11
N VAL A 130 -1.83 2.24 4.10
CA VAL A 130 -1.65 0.77 4.19
C VAL A 130 -1.21 0.41 5.60
N ILE A 131 -2.00 -0.43 6.26
CA ILE A 131 -1.74 -0.89 7.62
C ILE A 131 -1.62 -2.42 7.62
N GLY A 132 -0.46 -2.95 7.98
CA GLY A 132 -0.19 -4.39 8.05
C GLY A 132 0.15 -4.84 9.47
N SER A 133 1.39 -4.61 9.92
CA SER A 133 1.93 -5.12 11.18
C SER A 133 1.06 -4.80 12.40
N ALA A 134 0.48 -3.60 12.48
CA ALA A 134 -0.38 -3.23 13.61
C ALA A 134 -1.65 -4.09 13.71
N ILE A 135 -2.19 -4.57 12.59
CA ILE A 135 -3.31 -5.51 12.57
C ILE A 135 -2.84 -6.89 13.01
N VAL A 136 -1.70 -7.36 12.50
CA VAL A 136 -1.09 -8.64 12.89
C VAL A 136 -0.76 -8.66 14.39
N ASP A 137 -0.16 -7.58 14.91
CA ASP A 137 0.12 -7.42 16.33
C ASP A 137 -1.16 -7.47 17.18
N ARG A 138 -2.24 -6.86 16.69
CA ARG A 138 -3.55 -6.91 17.35
C ARG A 138 -4.09 -8.34 17.41
N ILE A 139 -3.99 -9.10 16.32
CA ILE A 139 -4.36 -10.52 16.31
C ILE A 139 -3.49 -11.30 17.30
N ALA A 140 -2.18 -11.15 17.25
CA ALA A 140 -1.24 -11.86 18.10
C ALA A 140 -1.51 -11.58 19.60
N SER A 141 -1.87 -10.35 19.96
CA SER A 141 -2.18 -9.98 21.35
C SER A 141 -3.44 -10.63 21.91
N THR A 142 -4.33 -11.12 21.06
CA THR A 142 -5.62 -11.71 21.44
C THR A 142 -5.65 -13.23 21.33
N VAL A 143 -4.58 -13.87 20.83
CA VAL A 143 -4.46 -15.32 20.65
C VAL A 143 -3.30 -15.87 21.50
N PRO A 144 -3.46 -16.00 22.82
CA PRO A 144 -2.42 -16.57 23.70
C PRO A 144 -2.11 -18.02 23.29
N GLY A 145 -0.82 -18.32 23.03
CA GLY A 145 -0.38 -19.67 22.73
C GLY A 145 -0.70 -20.22 21.34
N GLY A 146 -1.19 -19.39 20.40
CA GLY A 146 -1.40 -19.78 19.00
C GLY A 146 -2.59 -20.72 18.74
N ALA A 147 -3.46 -20.92 19.71
CA ALA A 147 -4.61 -21.82 19.60
C ALA A 147 -5.88 -21.06 19.23
N GLY A 148 -6.15 -20.93 17.93
CA GLY A 148 -7.44 -20.54 17.36
C GLY A 148 -7.87 -19.08 17.57
N SER A 149 -8.56 -18.51 16.59
CA SER A 149 -9.17 -17.17 16.76
C SER A 149 -10.40 -17.28 17.66
N SER A 150 -10.39 -16.55 18.77
CA SER A 150 -11.61 -16.35 19.57
C SER A 150 -12.50 -15.28 18.91
N LYS A 151 -13.79 -15.26 19.26
CA LYS A 151 -14.68 -14.15 18.86
C LYS A 151 -14.12 -12.79 19.28
N ASP A 152 -13.39 -12.75 20.40
CA ASP A 152 -12.79 -11.54 20.95
C ASP A 152 -11.67 -11.02 20.04
N SER A 153 -10.88 -11.90 19.40
CA SER A 153 -9.85 -11.51 18.44
C SER A 153 -10.46 -10.82 17.22
N VAL A 154 -11.49 -11.41 16.65
CA VAL A 154 -12.22 -10.83 15.50
C VAL A 154 -12.79 -9.46 15.87
N GLN A 155 -13.45 -9.37 17.02
CA GLN A 155 -14.04 -8.10 17.49
C GLN A 155 -12.98 -7.02 17.74
N SER A 156 -11.86 -7.38 18.35
CA SER A 156 -10.74 -6.47 18.62
C SER A 156 -10.16 -5.91 17.32
N VAL A 157 -9.97 -6.76 16.30
CA VAL A 157 -9.47 -6.34 14.97
C VAL A 157 -10.48 -5.43 14.27
N LEU A 158 -11.76 -5.79 14.25
CA LEU A 158 -12.81 -4.98 13.62
C LEU A 158 -12.94 -3.59 14.28
N GLN A 159 -12.87 -3.51 15.60
CA GLN A 159 -12.87 -2.22 16.32
C GLN A 159 -11.65 -1.37 15.95
N PHE A 160 -10.47 -1.97 15.89
CA PHE A 160 -9.26 -1.28 15.51
C PHE A 160 -9.32 -0.74 14.07
N VAL A 161 -9.71 -1.59 13.11
CA VAL A 161 -9.86 -1.20 11.70
C VAL A 161 -10.93 -0.12 11.54
N ASN A 162 -12.04 -0.22 12.27
CA ASN A 162 -13.07 0.83 12.26
C ASN A 162 -12.56 2.18 12.78
N ALA A 163 -11.76 2.18 13.85
CA ALA A 163 -11.14 3.42 14.37
C ALA A 163 -10.20 4.06 13.34
N LEU A 164 -9.34 3.25 12.69
CA LEU A 164 -8.47 3.72 11.59
C LEU A 164 -9.30 4.32 10.44
N ALA A 165 -10.35 3.64 10.01
CA ALA A 165 -11.22 4.08 8.92
C ALA A 165 -11.98 5.39 9.26
N ILE A 166 -12.38 5.58 10.51
CA ILE A 166 -12.97 6.84 10.99
C ILE A 166 -11.94 7.97 10.88
N GLY A 167 -10.70 7.75 11.33
CA GLY A 167 -9.62 8.73 11.21
C GLY A 167 -9.40 9.18 9.76
N VAL A 168 -9.30 8.24 8.84
CA VAL A 168 -9.15 8.51 7.39
C VAL A 168 -10.32 9.32 6.84
N ARG A 169 -11.57 8.93 7.15
CA ARG A 169 -12.76 9.65 6.66
C ARG A 169 -12.83 11.09 7.16
N HIS A 170 -12.55 11.31 8.44
CA HIS A 170 -12.55 12.67 9.02
C HIS A 170 -11.47 13.55 8.40
N ALA A 171 -10.28 13.03 8.12
CA ALA A 171 -9.22 13.78 7.48
C ALA A 171 -9.63 14.30 6.10
N ARG A 172 -10.27 13.46 5.28
CA ARG A 172 -10.73 13.83 3.93
C ARG A 172 -11.87 14.83 3.92
N HIS A 173 -12.80 14.75 4.86
CA HIS A 173 -13.88 15.72 4.98
C HIS A 173 -13.39 17.13 5.32
N ASN A 174 -12.34 17.25 6.12
CA ASN A 174 -11.76 18.55 6.47
C ASN A 174 -10.99 19.16 5.28
N THR A 175 -10.23 18.36 4.55
CA THR A 175 -9.53 18.82 3.35
C THR A 175 -10.50 19.31 2.27
N ALA A 176 -11.61 18.63 2.06
CA ALA A 176 -12.63 19.03 1.08
C ALA A 176 -13.32 20.37 1.44
N LYS A 177 -13.44 20.72 2.72
CA LYS A 177 -13.98 21.99 3.19
C LYS A 177 -13.01 23.17 3.03
N GLU A 178 -11.70 22.92 3.17
CA GLU A 178 -10.66 23.94 3.02
C GLU A 178 -10.39 24.29 1.55
N THR A 179 -10.70 23.39 0.62
CA THR A 179 -10.50 23.60 -0.83
C THR A 179 -11.75 24.04 -1.59
N ALA A 180 -12.92 24.16 -0.93
CA ALA A 180 -14.13 24.66 -1.55
C ALA A 180 -14.00 26.19 -1.78
N PRO A 181 -14.14 26.71 -3.02
CA PRO A 181 -14.14 28.13 -3.27
C PRO A 181 -15.36 28.80 -2.58
N SER A 182 -15.08 29.86 -1.88
CA SER A 182 -16.08 30.77 -1.25
C SER A 182 -16.90 31.53 -2.28
#